data_8b47b75d62a089a04611bd633e825d30
#
_entry.id   8b47b75d62a089a04611bd633e825d30
#
_cell.length_a   1.000
_cell.length_b   1.000
_cell.length_c   1.000
_cell.angle_alpha   90.00
_cell.angle_beta   90.00
_cell.angle_gamma   90.00
#
_symmetry.space_group_name_H-M   'P 1'
#
loop_
_entity.id
_entity.type
_entity.pdbx_description
1 polymer ?
#
loop_
_entity_poly.entity_id
_entity_poly.type
_entity_poly.pdbx_seq_one_letter_code
_entity_poly.pdbx_strand_id
1 'polypeptide(L)'
;MKYLLYLLVFLIFQETGICAPADSVSTSPKRLKRYHVNYWVTGSIIGVGMAGDYFAISRLKSKPKITPEELTFINSDQQRGLINPIDRWAINQKSSDRDLYTKISDYGEIGIFLLPSLLIIDKTIRKDWMDLLLMYVEGHTITFTMYNYSPLGPTFVNRYRPFVYYPEVDDRMTNNNSRNSFFSGHTGSCAYSTFFMAKVYSDYHPELGAKKYLLYLAASVPPLVIGYARVKALAHFPSDVAVGFAVGAIIGIVLPELHKTKIGRKLSLGMYDSPECTGVTLRWKFSDTHPLTIN
;
A
#
# COMPACT_ATOMS: atom_id res chain seq x y z
N MET A 1 -10.63 15.83 -6.27
CA MET A 1 -9.70 14.98 -5.52
C MET A 1 -8.32 15.60 -5.22
N LYS A 2 -7.71 16.43 -6.10
CA LYS A 2 -6.39 17.05 -5.82
C LYS A 2 -6.37 17.98 -4.58
N TYR A 3 -7.46 18.66 -4.28
CA TYR A 3 -7.52 19.66 -3.19
C TYR A 3 -7.82 19.06 -1.80
N LEU A 4 -8.40 17.87 -1.73
CA LEU A 4 -8.71 17.20 -0.45
C LEU A 4 -7.43 16.67 0.23
N LEU A 5 -6.45 16.23 -0.55
CA LEU A 5 -5.15 15.77 -0.05
C LEU A 5 -4.32 16.93 0.51
N TYR A 6 -4.38 18.12 -0.13
CA TYR A 6 -3.71 19.33 0.36
C TYR A 6 -4.34 19.87 1.64
N LEU A 7 -5.65 19.74 1.80
CA LEU A 7 -6.35 20.17 3.02
C LEU A 7 -5.99 19.31 4.23
N LEU A 8 -5.82 18.00 4.04
CA LEU A 8 -5.40 17.06 5.10
C LEU A 8 -3.96 17.33 5.57
N VAL A 9 -3.06 17.70 4.66
CA VAL A 9 -1.67 18.03 5.00
C VAL A 9 -1.57 19.39 5.69
N PHE A 10 -2.39 20.38 5.33
CA PHE A 10 -2.34 21.73 5.91
C PHE A 10 -2.89 21.81 7.35
N LEU A 11 -3.83 20.94 7.70
CA LEU A 11 -4.40 20.89 9.06
C LEU A 11 -3.46 20.28 10.13
N ILE A 12 -2.34 19.66 9.71
CA ILE A 12 -1.38 19.00 10.62
C ILE A 12 -0.34 19.99 11.19
N PHE A 13 -0.19 21.20 10.63
CA PHE A 13 0.89 22.14 10.98
C PHE A 13 0.48 23.36 11.80
N GLN A 14 -0.68 23.39 12.41
CA GLN A 14 -1.03 24.46 13.36
C GLN A 14 -0.78 24.00 14.81
N GLU A 15 0.47 23.94 15.22
CA GLU A 15 0.81 23.93 16.65
C GLU A 15 0.86 25.37 17.16
N THR A 16 -0.20 25.81 17.85
CA THR A 16 -0.12 26.96 18.73
C THR A 16 0.62 26.56 19.98
N GLY A 17 1.87 27.07 20.12
CA GLY A 17 2.65 26.89 21.34
C GLY A 17 1.95 27.56 22.53
N ILE A 18 1.32 26.75 23.38
CA ILE A 18 0.87 27.16 24.72
C ILE A 18 1.94 26.71 25.70
N CYS A 19 2.68 27.67 26.21
CA CYS A 19 3.60 27.49 27.31
C CYS A 19 2.81 27.13 28.57
N ALA A 20 2.83 25.88 29.03
CA ALA A 20 2.21 25.44 30.25
C ALA A 20 3.19 25.61 31.43
N PRO A 21 2.74 26.11 32.61
CA PRO A 21 3.61 26.24 33.77
C PRO A 21 4.04 24.85 34.31
N ALA A 22 5.29 24.75 34.64
CA ALA A 22 5.81 23.60 35.36
C ALA A 22 5.21 23.60 36.77
N ASP A 23 4.45 22.56 37.11
CA ASP A 23 4.35 21.95 38.45
C ASP A 23 3.14 21.01 38.51
N SER A 24 3.47 19.76 38.46
CA SER A 24 2.93 18.66 39.27
C SER A 24 3.40 17.33 38.64
N VAL A 25 4.29 16.66 39.33
CA VAL A 25 4.70 15.29 39.02
C VAL A 25 3.49 14.38 39.29
N SER A 26 2.59 14.27 38.32
CA SER A 26 1.54 13.28 38.35
C SER A 26 2.18 11.91 38.03
N THR A 27 2.37 11.08 39.02
CA THR A 27 2.82 9.69 38.95
C THR A 27 1.72 8.75 38.41
N SER A 28 0.93 9.19 37.43
CA SER A 28 0.06 8.25 36.73
C SER A 28 0.91 7.30 35.90
N PRO A 29 0.69 5.97 35.93
CA PRO A 29 1.50 5.02 35.18
C PRO A 29 1.44 5.38 33.70
N LYS A 30 2.61 5.72 33.11
CA LYS A 30 2.73 6.08 31.69
C LYS A 30 2.14 4.96 30.86
N ARG A 31 0.99 5.19 30.22
CA ARG A 31 0.34 4.20 29.36
C ARG A 31 1.33 3.72 28.29
N LEU A 32 1.58 2.41 28.23
CA LEU A 32 2.38 1.82 27.19
C LEU A 32 1.61 1.86 25.88
N LYS A 33 2.05 2.71 24.94
CA LYS A 33 1.51 2.73 23.59
C LYS A 33 1.80 1.39 22.88
N ARG A 34 0.87 0.92 22.08
CA ARG A 34 1.04 -0.32 21.27
C ARG A 34 2.07 -0.11 20.17
N TYR A 35 2.02 1.05 19.52
CA TYR A 35 2.92 1.47 18.45
C TYR A 35 3.72 2.69 18.85
N HIS A 36 4.88 2.86 18.24
CA HIS A 36 5.74 4.03 18.39
C HIS A 36 6.14 4.52 17.00
N VAL A 37 5.60 5.66 16.60
CA VAL A 37 5.94 6.32 15.34
C VAL A 37 7.02 7.36 15.60
N ASN A 38 8.13 7.25 14.90
CA ASN A 38 9.14 8.33 14.86
C ASN A 38 8.71 9.32 13.77
N TYR A 39 8.16 10.46 14.16
CA TYR A 39 7.60 11.45 13.26
C TYR A 39 8.59 11.96 12.20
N TRP A 40 9.87 12.06 12.52
CA TRP A 40 10.90 12.47 11.57
C TRP A 40 11.16 11.39 10.51
N VAL A 41 11.28 10.14 10.92
CA VAL A 41 11.52 9.02 10.01
C VAL A 41 10.30 8.81 9.12
N THR A 42 9.11 8.66 9.73
CA THR A 42 7.85 8.48 9.00
C THR A 42 7.55 9.67 8.09
N GLY A 43 7.73 10.90 8.58
CA GLY A 43 7.55 12.10 7.77
C GLY A 43 8.52 12.18 6.58
N SER A 44 9.77 11.75 6.76
CA SER A 44 10.76 11.67 5.68
C SER A 44 10.38 10.62 4.64
N ILE A 45 9.92 9.42 5.06
CA ILE A 45 9.45 8.37 4.15
C ILE A 45 8.25 8.87 3.33
N ILE A 46 7.27 9.51 3.99
CA ILE A 46 6.10 10.08 3.33
C ILE A 46 6.54 11.18 2.33
N GLY A 47 7.36 12.14 2.78
CA GLY A 47 7.77 13.27 1.94
C GLY A 47 8.57 12.84 0.71
N VAL A 48 9.59 12.01 0.90
CA VAL A 48 10.43 11.50 -0.20
C VAL A 48 9.62 10.58 -1.13
N GLY A 49 8.80 9.69 -0.56
CA GLY A 49 7.97 8.78 -1.34
C GLY A 49 6.95 9.56 -2.18
N MET A 50 6.21 10.50 -1.61
CA MET A 50 5.24 11.33 -2.35
C MET A 50 5.91 12.17 -3.46
N ALA A 51 7.08 12.73 -3.19
CA ALA A 51 7.85 13.44 -4.21
C ALA A 51 8.27 12.50 -5.35
N GLY A 52 8.80 11.32 -5.02
CA GLY A 52 9.14 10.29 -6.00
C GLY A 52 7.92 9.86 -6.81
N ASP A 53 6.79 9.59 -6.16
CA ASP A 53 5.55 9.19 -6.83
C ASP A 53 5.00 10.27 -7.77
N TYR A 54 5.15 11.55 -7.41
CA TYR A 54 4.82 12.66 -8.31
C TYR A 54 5.64 12.62 -9.61
N PHE A 55 6.96 12.41 -9.49
CA PHE A 55 7.83 12.28 -10.66
C PHE A 55 7.51 11.03 -11.49
N ALA A 56 7.23 9.89 -10.84
CA ALA A 56 6.84 8.68 -11.53
C ALA A 56 5.54 8.88 -12.32
N ILE A 57 4.49 9.43 -11.70
CA ILE A 57 3.22 9.71 -12.37
C ILE A 57 3.40 10.64 -13.58
N SER A 58 4.25 11.66 -13.45
CA SER A 58 4.59 12.55 -14.57
C SER A 58 5.22 11.77 -15.72
N ARG A 59 6.19 10.89 -15.42
CA ARG A 59 6.84 10.02 -16.40
C ARG A 59 5.86 9.03 -17.04
N LEU A 60 4.95 8.43 -16.26
CA LEU A 60 3.95 7.50 -16.79
C LEU A 60 2.99 8.19 -17.78
N LYS A 61 2.62 9.43 -17.51
CA LYS A 61 1.76 10.23 -18.40
C LYS A 61 2.46 10.65 -19.69
N SER A 62 3.78 10.75 -19.70
CA SER A 62 4.58 11.11 -20.88
C SER A 62 4.98 9.92 -21.75
N LYS A 63 4.59 8.68 -21.40
CA LYS A 63 4.85 7.52 -22.25
C LYS A 63 4.22 7.68 -23.63
N PRO A 64 4.91 7.20 -24.68
CA PRO A 64 4.39 7.27 -26.04
C PRO A 64 3.07 6.50 -26.15
N LYS A 65 2.16 7.03 -26.95
CA LYS A 65 0.91 6.35 -27.31
C LYS A 65 1.21 5.12 -28.16
N ILE A 66 0.26 4.18 -28.19
CA ILE A 66 0.38 2.98 -29.04
C ILE A 66 0.13 3.40 -30.51
N THR A 67 1.02 3.03 -31.43
CA THR A 67 0.84 3.26 -32.86
C THR A 67 -0.05 2.19 -33.50
N PRO A 68 -0.64 2.44 -34.69
CA PRO A 68 -1.42 1.41 -35.41
C PRO A 68 -0.61 0.14 -35.72
N GLU A 69 0.66 0.31 -36.10
CA GLU A 69 1.57 -0.81 -36.41
C GLU A 69 1.84 -1.64 -35.14
N GLU A 70 2.12 -0.97 -34.03
CA GLU A 70 2.32 -1.61 -32.75
C GLU A 70 1.06 -2.34 -32.30
N LEU A 71 -0.10 -1.73 -32.47
CA LEU A 71 -1.40 -2.35 -32.14
C LEU A 71 -1.63 -3.63 -32.95
N THR A 72 -1.31 -3.62 -34.25
CA THR A 72 -1.40 -4.78 -35.12
C THR A 72 -0.44 -5.88 -34.64
N PHE A 73 0.80 -5.54 -34.29
CA PHE A 73 1.78 -6.48 -33.75
C PHE A 73 1.29 -7.12 -32.43
N ILE A 74 0.82 -6.31 -31.46
CA ILE A 74 0.32 -6.79 -30.16
C ILE A 74 -0.84 -7.78 -30.34
N ASN A 75 -1.71 -7.53 -31.33
CA ASN A 75 -2.88 -8.35 -31.58
C ASN A 75 -2.64 -9.52 -32.55
N SER A 76 -1.41 -9.74 -33.03
CA SER A 76 -1.07 -10.92 -33.82
C SER A 76 -1.26 -12.21 -33.01
N ASP A 77 -1.61 -13.31 -33.69
CA ASP A 77 -1.82 -14.61 -33.06
C ASP A 77 -0.58 -15.07 -32.27
N GLN A 78 0.63 -14.76 -32.77
CA GLN A 78 1.89 -15.06 -32.11
C GLN A 78 1.99 -14.34 -30.75
N GLN A 79 1.71 -13.03 -30.68
CA GLN A 79 1.81 -12.26 -29.44
C GLN A 79 0.70 -12.62 -28.45
N ARG A 80 -0.53 -12.82 -28.93
CA ARG A 80 -1.64 -13.31 -28.09
C ARG A 80 -1.36 -14.71 -27.53
N GLY A 81 -0.68 -15.56 -28.29
CA GLY A 81 -0.23 -16.89 -27.84
C GLY A 81 0.79 -16.87 -26.71
N LEU A 82 1.58 -15.80 -26.56
CA LEU A 82 2.55 -15.63 -25.49
C LEU A 82 1.93 -15.23 -24.14
N ILE A 83 0.66 -14.80 -24.12
CA ILE A 83 -0.05 -14.49 -22.88
C ILE A 83 -0.19 -15.78 -22.07
N ASN A 84 0.28 -15.75 -20.82
CA ASN A 84 0.18 -16.92 -19.94
C ASN A 84 -1.27 -17.37 -19.72
N PRO A 85 -1.54 -18.65 -19.45
CA PRO A 85 -2.92 -19.20 -19.36
C PRO A 85 -3.82 -18.49 -18.36
N ILE A 86 -3.27 -18.04 -17.23
CA ILE A 86 -4.01 -17.34 -16.16
C ILE A 86 -4.48 -15.97 -16.66
N ASP A 87 -3.63 -15.26 -17.40
CA ASP A 87 -3.90 -13.92 -17.89
C ASP A 87 -4.81 -13.92 -19.14
N ARG A 88 -4.89 -15.04 -19.88
CA ARG A 88 -5.80 -15.17 -21.01
C ARG A 88 -7.26 -14.91 -20.65
N TRP A 89 -7.64 -15.13 -19.40
CA TRP A 89 -8.97 -14.81 -18.92
C TRP A 89 -9.32 -13.32 -19.12
N ALA A 90 -8.35 -12.42 -18.92
CA ALA A 90 -8.57 -10.98 -19.03
C ALA A 90 -8.86 -10.51 -20.47
N ILE A 91 -8.33 -11.21 -21.50
CA ILE A 91 -8.57 -10.87 -22.92
C ILE A 91 -9.77 -11.58 -23.54
N ASN A 92 -10.53 -12.32 -22.71
CA ASN A 92 -11.76 -13.03 -23.09
C ASN A 92 -13.00 -12.54 -22.30
N GLN A 93 -12.94 -11.28 -21.79
CA GLN A 93 -14.07 -10.67 -21.10
C GLN A 93 -15.00 -9.93 -22.08
N LYS A 94 -16.18 -9.55 -21.61
CA LYS A 94 -17.10 -8.70 -22.37
C LYS A 94 -16.65 -7.25 -22.23
N SER A 95 -16.30 -6.61 -23.34
CA SER A 95 -15.89 -5.19 -23.37
C SER A 95 -17.04 -4.24 -22.99
N SER A 96 -18.29 -4.63 -23.22
CA SER A 96 -19.50 -3.87 -22.84
C SER A 96 -19.59 -3.62 -21.32
N ASP A 97 -19.00 -4.47 -20.52
CA ASP A 97 -19.07 -4.38 -19.07
C ASP A 97 -17.97 -3.46 -18.46
N ARG A 98 -17.03 -3.00 -19.29
CA ARG A 98 -15.84 -2.23 -18.89
C ARG A 98 -16.16 -1.03 -18.01
N ASP A 99 -17.09 -0.20 -18.43
CA ASP A 99 -17.43 1.05 -17.74
C ASP A 99 -18.10 0.79 -16.39
N LEU A 100 -18.98 -0.22 -16.33
CA LEU A 100 -19.61 -0.63 -15.08
C LEU A 100 -18.56 -1.06 -14.05
N TYR A 101 -17.67 -1.98 -14.43
CA TYR A 101 -16.66 -2.50 -13.53
C TYR A 101 -15.55 -1.48 -13.20
N THR A 102 -15.29 -0.53 -14.11
CA THR A 102 -14.42 0.63 -13.81
C THR A 102 -15.02 1.45 -12.67
N LYS A 103 -16.30 1.82 -12.76
CA LYS A 103 -16.99 2.55 -11.68
C LYS A 103 -17.03 1.77 -10.38
N ILE A 104 -17.34 0.46 -10.42
CA ILE A 104 -17.35 -0.39 -9.21
C ILE A 104 -15.98 -0.39 -8.55
N SER A 105 -14.88 -0.54 -9.31
CA SER A 105 -13.54 -0.58 -8.75
C SER A 105 -13.09 0.79 -8.22
N ASP A 106 -13.40 1.88 -8.90
CA ASP A 106 -12.95 3.21 -8.53
C ASP A 106 -13.69 3.71 -7.26
N TYR A 107 -15.02 3.56 -7.20
CA TYR A 107 -15.79 3.90 -5.99
C TYR A 107 -15.53 2.93 -4.84
N GLY A 108 -15.37 1.64 -5.16
CA GLY A 108 -15.03 0.62 -4.17
C GLY A 108 -13.67 0.86 -3.52
N GLU A 109 -12.65 1.27 -4.30
CA GLU A 109 -11.35 1.66 -3.75
C GLU A 109 -11.47 2.81 -2.75
N ILE A 110 -12.25 3.86 -3.10
CA ILE A 110 -12.46 5.00 -2.19
C ILE A 110 -13.10 4.54 -0.88
N GLY A 111 -14.15 3.70 -0.96
CA GLY A 111 -14.81 3.16 0.23
C GLY A 111 -13.87 2.33 1.10
N ILE A 112 -13.06 1.47 0.49
CA ILE A 112 -12.10 0.61 1.20
C ILE A 112 -10.94 1.44 1.78
N PHE A 113 -10.48 2.46 1.08
CA PHE A 113 -9.47 3.40 1.59
C PHE A 113 -9.94 4.10 2.87
N LEU A 114 -11.21 4.39 3.00
CA LEU A 114 -11.76 5.03 4.21
C LEU A 114 -12.09 4.03 5.33
N LEU A 115 -12.14 2.72 5.05
CA LEU A 115 -12.56 1.70 6.00
C LEU A 115 -11.75 1.68 7.30
N PRO A 116 -10.40 1.85 7.32
CA PRO A 116 -9.62 1.88 8.55
C PRO A 116 -9.96 3.03 9.50
N SER A 117 -10.64 4.08 9.04
CA SER A 117 -11.13 5.15 9.92
C SER A 117 -12.11 4.63 10.97
N LEU A 118 -12.79 3.50 10.72
CA LEU A 118 -13.67 2.84 11.69
C LEU A 118 -12.94 2.36 12.95
N LEU A 119 -11.61 2.19 12.89
CA LEU A 119 -10.80 1.86 14.07
C LEU A 119 -10.94 2.89 15.20
N ILE A 120 -11.26 4.16 14.88
CA ILE A 120 -11.46 5.21 15.89
C ILE A 120 -12.73 5.01 16.74
N ILE A 121 -13.65 4.13 16.34
CA ILE A 121 -14.84 3.78 17.13
C ILE A 121 -14.41 3.03 18.40
N ASP A 122 -13.35 2.23 18.31
CA ASP A 122 -12.77 1.57 19.47
C ASP A 122 -12.11 2.58 20.42
N LYS A 123 -12.55 2.58 21.68
CA LYS A 123 -12.06 3.54 22.70
C LYS A 123 -10.57 3.39 23.02
N THR A 124 -10.00 2.19 22.83
CA THR A 124 -8.59 1.89 23.11
C THR A 124 -7.72 2.33 21.95
N ILE A 125 -8.12 1.99 20.72
CA ILE A 125 -7.43 2.30 19.48
C ILE A 125 -7.44 3.82 19.25
N ARG A 126 -8.59 4.48 19.45
CA ARG A 126 -8.76 5.92 19.25
C ARG A 126 -7.74 6.79 19.99
N LYS A 127 -7.22 6.33 21.13
CA LYS A 127 -6.23 7.08 21.90
C LYS A 127 -4.88 7.25 21.18
N ASP A 128 -4.59 6.40 20.19
CA ASP A 128 -3.35 6.41 19.41
C ASP A 128 -3.61 6.82 17.95
N TRP A 129 -4.74 7.51 17.67
CA TRP A 129 -5.21 7.81 16.32
C TRP A 129 -4.17 8.50 15.43
N MET A 130 -3.35 9.41 15.99
CA MET A 130 -2.33 10.15 15.23
C MET A 130 -1.22 9.21 14.75
N ASP A 131 -0.71 8.33 15.63
CA ASP A 131 0.30 7.35 15.26
C ASP A 131 -0.24 6.40 14.18
N LEU A 132 -1.52 5.99 14.30
CA LEU A 132 -2.18 5.13 13.33
C LEU A 132 -2.39 5.83 11.99
N LEU A 133 -2.79 7.11 12.00
CA LEU A 133 -2.96 7.90 10.78
C LEU A 133 -1.63 8.05 10.04
N LEU A 134 -0.54 8.38 10.75
CA LEU A 134 0.78 8.52 10.14
C LEU A 134 1.28 7.20 9.56
N MET A 135 1.14 6.08 10.29
CA MET A 135 1.46 4.75 9.74
C MET A 135 0.59 4.42 8.52
N TYR A 136 -0.69 4.81 8.54
CA TYR A 136 -1.60 4.56 7.43
C TYR A 136 -1.17 5.30 6.17
N VAL A 137 -0.81 6.57 6.30
CA VAL A 137 -0.29 7.39 5.19
C VAL A 137 1.07 6.87 4.70
N GLU A 138 1.98 6.53 5.63
CA GLU A 138 3.28 5.94 5.32
C GLU A 138 3.14 4.66 4.48
N GLY A 139 2.28 3.74 4.88
CA GLY A 139 2.11 2.49 4.15
C GLY A 139 1.44 2.66 2.79
N HIS A 140 0.52 3.60 2.63
CA HIS A 140 0.01 3.95 1.29
C HIS A 140 1.12 4.52 0.42
N THR A 141 1.95 5.42 0.96
CA THR A 141 3.11 5.96 0.23
C THR A 141 4.04 4.84 -0.20
N ILE A 142 4.40 3.92 0.70
CA ILE A 142 5.25 2.76 0.37
C ILE A 142 4.58 1.90 -0.70
N THR A 143 3.27 1.64 -0.61
CA THR A 143 2.54 0.83 -1.58
C THR A 143 2.55 1.46 -2.97
N PHE A 144 2.36 2.79 -3.07
CA PHE A 144 2.44 3.52 -4.34
C PHE A 144 3.87 3.58 -4.88
N THR A 145 4.86 3.79 -4.01
CA THR A 145 6.28 3.77 -4.40
C THR A 145 6.68 2.39 -4.94
N MET A 146 6.22 1.31 -4.29
CA MET A 146 6.42 -0.06 -4.80
C MET A 146 5.73 -0.28 -6.16
N TYR A 147 4.51 0.24 -6.36
CA TYR A 147 3.87 0.21 -7.66
C TYR A 147 4.71 0.91 -8.72
N ASN A 148 5.18 2.12 -8.45
CA ASN A 148 5.88 2.94 -9.40
C ASN A 148 7.30 2.43 -9.71
N TYR A 149 8.05 2.03 -8.69
CA TYR A 149 9.50 1.80 -8.76
C TYR A 149 9.94 0.36 -8.53
N SER A 150 9.01 -0.62 -8.43
CA SER A 150 9.44 -2.03 -8.46
C SER A 150 10.15 -2.36 -9.77
N PRO A 151 11.05 -3.36 -9.81
CA PRO A 151 11.81 -3.71 -11.02
C PRO A 151 10.95 -3.99 -12.25
N LEU A 152 9.73 -4.49 -12.04
CA LEU A 152 8.73 -4.72 -13.10
C LEU A 152 7.67 -3.62 -13.14
N GLY A 153 7.83 -2.57 -12.34
CA GLY A 153 6.88 -1.47 -12.22
C GLY A 153 6.79 -0.62 -13.48
N PRO A 154 5.72 0.15 -13.62
CA PRO A 154 5.41 0.85 -14.84
C PRO A 154 6.43 1.95 -15.19
N THR A 155 7.26 2.40 -14.25
CA THR A 155 8.34 3.36 -14.54
C THR A 155 9.43 2.76 -15.42
N PHE A 156 9.70 1.45 -15.28
CA PHE A 156 10.81 0.76 -15.97
C PHE A 156 10.34 -0.15 -17.08
N VAL A 157 9.17 -0.79 -16.94
CA VAL A 157 8.68 -1.80 -17.88
C VAL A 157 7.33 -1.38 -18.46
N ASN A 158 7.15 -1.63 -19.77
CA ASN A 158 5.87 -1.51 -20.43
C ASN A 158 5.14 -2.85 -20.39
N ARG A 159 3.95 -2.87 -19.78
CA ARG A 159 3.03 -3.99 -19.89
C ARG A 159 1.68 -3.46 -20.38
N TYR A 160 1.25 -3.94 -21.55
CA TYR A 160 -0.03 -3.51 -22.11
C TYR A 160 -1.19 -3.97 -21.24
N ARG A 161 -2.19 -3.11 -21.13
CA ARG A 161 -3.43 -3.46 -20.41
C ARG A 161 -4.33 -4.34 -21.29
N PRO A 162 -5.19 -5.19 -20.66
CA PRO A 162 -6.10 -6.07 -21.41
C PRO A 162 -6.96 -5.36 -22.46
N PHE A 163 -7.43 -4.12 -22.21
CA PHE A 163 -8.27 -3.38 -23.14
C PHE A 163 -7.61 -3.13 -24.52
N VAL A 164 -6.27 -3.16 -24.60
CA VAL A 164 -5.52 -2.98 -25.87
C VAL A 164 -5.80 -4.12 -26.85
N TYR A 165 -6.22 -5.28 -26.35
CA TYR A 165 -6.52 -6.47 -27.14
C TYR A 165 -7.96 -6.51 -27.68
N TYR A 166 -8.75 -5.46 -27.46
CA TYR A 166 -10.15 -5.39 -27.87
C TYR A 166 -10.34 -4.34 -28.97
N PRO A 167 -10.68 -4.78 -30.22
CA PRO A 167 -10.84 -3.87 -31.37
C PRO A 167 -11.88 -2.78 -31.15
N GLU A 168 -12.94 -3.09 -30.41
CA GLU A 168 -14.07 -2.20 -30.12
C GLU A 168 -13.79 -1.13 -29.04
N VAL A 169 -12.60 -1.14 -28.42
CA VAL A 169 -12.24 -0.13 -27.41
C VAL A 169 -11.51 1.03 -28.08
N ASP A 170 -12.19 2.17 -28.24
CA ASP A 170 -11.71 3.32 -29.00
C ASP A 170 -10.48 4.00 -28.40
N ASP A 171 -10.36 4.03 -27.07
CA ASP A 171 -9.31 4.75 -26.37
C ASP A 171 -7.98 3.95 -26.22
N ARG A 172 -7.90 2.73 -26.78
CA ARG A 172 -6.74 1.84 -26.63
C ARG A 172 -5.40 2.46 -27.11
N MET A 173 -5.45 3.30 -28.15
CA MET A 173 -4.27 4.01 -28.66
C MET A 173 -4.04 5.35 -27.97
N THR A 174 -5.08 6.02 -27.49
CA THR A 174 -5.03 7.36 -26.93
C THR A 174 -4.86 7.39 -25.41
N ASN A 175 -5.16 6.27 -24.73
CA ASN A 175 -5.09 6.20 -23.29
C ASN A 175 -3.63 6.17 -22.80
N ASN A 176 -3.28 7.14 -21.96
CA ASN A 176 -1.91 7.26 -21.42
C ASN A 176 -1.53 6.09 -20.48
N ASN A 177 -2.51 5.28 -20.04
CA ASN A 177 -2.29 4.12 -19.17
C ASN A 177 -2.19 2.79 -19.93
N SER A 178 -2.26 2.79 -21.27
CA SER A 178 -2.28 1.56 -22.08
C SER A 178 -1.07 0.64 -21.83
N ARG A 179 0.07 1.21 -21.38
CA ARG A 179 1.34 0.50 -21.13
C ARG A 179 1.64 0.26 -19.65
N ASN A 180 0.71 0.57 -18.74
CA ASN A 180 0.95 0.60 -17.28
C ASN A 180 0.08 -0.43 -16.56
N SER A 181 0.11 -1.71 -17.01
CA SER A 181 -0.73 -2.75 -16.42
C SER A 181 -0.18 -3.30 -15.10
N PHE A 182 1.13 -3.49 -14.97
CA PHE A 182 1.72 -4.17 -13.80
C PHE A 182 2.17 -3.17 -12.73
N PHE A 183 1.88 -3.47 -11.51
CA PHE A 183 0.84 -4.34 -10.98
C PHE A 183 -0.46 -3.55 -10.71
N SER A 184 -1.54 -4.20 -10.19
CA SER A 184 -2.79 -3.48 -9.92
C SER A 184 -2.68 -2.59 -8.67
N GLY A 185 -2.54 -1.28 -8.87
CA GLY A 185 -2.47 -0.29 -7.79
C GLY A 185 -3.75 -0.25 -6.94
N HIS A 186 -4.95 -0.34 -7.58
CA HIS A 186 -6.24 -0.42 -6.87
C HIS A 186 -6.29 -1.62 -5.93
N THR A 187 -5.88 -2.80 -6.40
CA THR A 187 -5.88 -4.01 -5.57
C THR A 187 -4.85 -3.89 -4.44
N GLY A 188 -3.66 -3.32 -4.72
CA GLY A 188 -2.63 -3.09 -3.72
C GLY A 188 -3.07 -2.12 -2.62
N SER A 189 -3.66 -0.98 -2.99
CA SER A 189 -4.20 0.01 -2.07
C SER A 189 -5.30 -0.58 -1.18
N CYS A 190 -6.25 -1.32 -1.78
CA CYS A 190 -7.33 -1.97 -1.03
C CYS A 190 -6.80 -3.05 -0.08
N ALA A 191 -5.86 -3.88 -0.53
CA ALA A 191 -5.26 -4.92 0.31
C ALA A 191 -4.49 -4.30 1.47
N TYR A 192 -3.69 -3.26 1.23
CA TYR A 192 -3.02 -2.54 2.29
C TYR A 192 -4.03 -2.03 3.34
N SER A 193 -5.08 -1.34 2.92
CA SER A 193 -6.09 -0.76 3.82
C SER A 193 -6.74 -1.82 4.72
N THR A 194 -7.21 -2.91 4.13
CA THR A 194 -7.95 -3.96 4.87
C THR A 194 -7.04 -4.78 5.77
N PHE A 195 -5.83 -5.13 5.33
CA PHE A 195 -4.87 -5.88 6.14
C PHE A 195 -4.26 -5.01 7.24
N PHE A 196 -4.01 -3.72 7.00
CA PHE A 196 -3.65 -2.76 8.03
C PHE A 196 -4.73 -2.69 9.12
N MET A 197 -6.00 -2.54 8.73
CA MET A 197 -7.12 -2.52 9.67
C MET A 197 -7.19 -3.80 10.51
N ALA A 198 -7.12 -4.97 9.87
CA ALA A 198 -7.14 -6.26 10.56
C ALA A 198 -5.95 -6.43 11.50
N LYS A 199 -4.76 -6.01 11.07
CA LYS A 199 -3.53 -6.08 11.87
C LYS A 199 -3.60 -5.17 13.08
N VAL A 200 -3.96 -3.90 12.91
CA VAL A 200 -4.10 -2.95 14.02
C VAL A 200 -5.14 -3.46 15.01
N TYR A 201 -6.33 -3.84 14.53
CA TYR A 201 -7.38 -4.33 15.41
C TYR A 201 -6.93 -5.56 16.21
N SER A 202 -6.32 -6.55 15.55
CA SER A 202 -5.82 -7.76 16.22
C SER A 202 -4.71 -7.48 17.24
N ASP A 203 -3.88 -6.45 17.01
CA ASP A 203 -2.81 -6.08 17.92
C ASP A 203 -3.34 -5.39 19.19
N TYR A 204 -4.44 -4.65 19.09
CA TYR A 204 -5.09 -4.06 20.26
C TYR A 204 -5.97 -5.06 21.03
N HIS A 205 -6.38 -6.16 20.37
CA HIS A 205 -7.25 -7.21 20.89
C HIS A 205 -6.54 -8.58 20.95
N PRO A 206 -5.50 -8.74 21.79
CA PRO A 206 -4.76 -10.00 21.91
C PRO A 206 -5.64 -11.17 22.39
N GLU A 207 -6.76 -10.87 23.06
CA GLU A 207 -7.76 -11.87 23.48
C GLU A 207 -8.43 -12.63 22.32
N LEU A 208 -8.34 -12.10 21.10
CA LEU A 208 -8.81 -12.80 19.91
C LEU A 208 -8.05 -14.12 19.66
N GLY A 209 -6.80 -14.23 20.12
CA GLY A 209 -6.01 -15.44 19.92
C GLY A 209 -5.99 -15.88 18.45
N ALA A 210 -6.41 -17.12 18.19
CA ALA A 210 -6.49 -17.66 16.82
C ALA A 210 -7.61 -17.04 15.97
N LYS A 211 -8.63 -16.41 16.57
CA LYS A 211 -9.72 -15.75 15.83
C LYS A 211 -9.23 -14.57 14.97
N LYS A 212 -8.05 -14.02 15.26
CA LYS A 212 -7.42 -13.00 14.39
C LYS A 212 -7.26 -13.46 12.94
N TYR A 213 -7.09 -14.76 12.68
CA TYR A 213 -6.97 -15.28 11.32
C TYR A 213 -8.28 -15.17 10.52
N LEU A 214 -9.44 -15.15 11.20
CA LEU A 214 -10.74 -14.85 10.57
C LEU A 214 -10.80 -13.40 10.13
N LEU A 215 -10.17 -12.47 10.87
CA LEU A 215 -10.07 -11.06 10.44
C LEU A 215 -9.23 -10.92 9.18
N TYR A 216 -8.11 -11.64 9.08
CA TYR A 216 -7.28 -11.61 7.86
C TYR A 216 -8.01 -12.26 6.67
N LEU A 217 -8.77 -13.33 6.91
CA LEU A 217 -9.61 -13.92 5.88
C LEU A 217 -10.68 -12.92 5.40
N ALA A 218 -11.37 -12.25 6.33
CA ALA A 218 -12.33 -11.20 5.98
C ALA A 218 -11.66 -10.02 5.26
N ALA A 219 -10.46 -9.61 5.69
CA ALA A 219 -9.69 -8.55 5.07
C ALA A 219 -9.25 -8.86 3.63
N SER A 220 -9.18 -10.15 3.26
CA SER A 220 -8.83 -10.53 1.89
C SER A 220 -9.98 -10.36 0.89
N VAL A 221 -11.23 -10.34 1.34
CA VAL A 221 -12.41 -10.31 0.47
C VAL A 221 -12.53 -9.00 -0.33
N PRO A 222 -12.48 -7.80 0.29
CA PRO A 222 -12.66 -6.55 -0.46
C PRO A 222 -11.61 -6.35 -1.57
N PRO A 223 -10.29 -6.53 -1.36
CA PRO A 223 -9.32 -6.36 -2.43
C PRO A 223 -9.46 -7.41 -3.55
N LEU A 224 -9.94 -8.64 -3.24
CA LEU A 224 -10.24 -9.64 -4.27
C LEU A 224 -11.44 -9.22 -5.13
N VAL A 225 -12.47 -8.65 -4.52
CA VAL A 225 -13.63 -8.10 -5.27
C VAL A 225 -13.19 -6.95 -6.18
N ILE A 226 -12.37 -6.03 -5.68
CA ILE A 226 -11.81 -4.94 -6.50
C ILE A 226 -10.91 -5.50 -7.60
N GLY A 227 -10.05 -6.47 -7.29
CA GLY A 227 -9.19 -7.12 -8.27
C GLY A 227 -10.00 -7.80 -9.40
N TYR A 228 -11.05 -8.51 -9.04
CA TYR A 228 -12.00 -9.07 -10.02
C TYR A 228 -12.62 -7.98 -10.90
N ALA A 229 -13.09 -6.89 -10.29
CA ALA A 229 -13.65 -5.77 -11.03
C ALA A 229 -12.61 -5.14 -11.98
N ARG A 230 -11.32 -5.03 -11.58
CA ARG A 230 -10.24 -4.52 -12.45
C ARG A 230 -9.97 -5.42 -13.65
N VAL A 231 -10.09 -6.74 -13.51
CA VAL A 231 -9.98 -7.66 -14.66
C VAL A 231 -11.20 -7.49 -15.59
N LYS A 232 -12.40 -7.41 -15.04
CA LYS A 232 -13.64 -7.17 -15.80
C LYS A 232 -13.65 -5.80 -16.48
N ALA A 233 -13.03 -4.79 -15.86
CA ALA A 233 -12.81 -3.47 -16.45
C ALA A 233 -11.73 -3.45 -17.53
N LEU A 234 -11.16 -4.60 -17.90
CA LEU A 234 -10.06 -4.74 -18.87
C LEU A 234 -8.81 -3.90 -18.49
N ALA A 235 -8.67 -3.55 -17.23
CA ALA A 235 -7.62 -2.67 -16.75
C ALA A 235 -6.35 -3.44 -16.35
N HIS A 236 -6.49 -4.65 -15.82
CA HIS A 236 -5.40 -5.46 -15.29
C HIS A 236 -5.57 -6.93 -15.61
N PHE A 237 -4.46 -7.63 -15.72
CA PHE A 237 -4.44 -9.08 -15.78
C PHE A 237 -4.59 -9.71 -14.39
N PRO A 238 -5.07 -10.98 -14.27
CA PRO A 238 -5.11 -11.70 -13.00
C PRO A 238 -3.77 -11.72 -12.26
N SER A 239 -2.65 -11.87 -12.97
CA SER A 239 -1.32 -11.82 -12.36
C SER A 239 -0.98 -10.43 -11.79
N ASP A 240 -1.41 -9.33 -12.42
CA ASP A 240 -1.25 -7.96 -11.88
C ASP A 240 -2.01 -7.79 -10.57
N VAL A 241 -3.23 -8.36 -10.53
CA VAL A 241 -4.10 -8.36 -9.35
C VAL A 241 -3.48 -9.15 -8.20
N ALA A 242 -2.97 -10.35 -8.50
CA ALA A 242 -2.35 -11.22 -7.50
C ALA A 242 -1.11 -10.56 -6.86
N VAL A 243 -0.24 -9.93 -7.67
CA VAL A 243 0.93 -9.22 -7.16
C VAL A 243 0.52 -7.97 -6.37
N GLY A 244 -0.43 -7.18 -6.87
CA GLY A 244 -0.95 -6.02 -6.14
C GLY A 244 -1.53 -6.40 -4.78
N PHE A 245 -2.33 -7.47 -4.73
CA PHE A 245 -2.86 -8.04 -3.49
C PHE A 245 -1.73 -8.43 -2.52
N ALA A 246 -0.74 -9.19 -2.99
CA ALA A 246 0.36 -9.65 -2.15
C ALA A 246 1.18 -8.48 -1.58
N VAL A 247 1.53 -7.49 -2.42
CA VAL A 247 2.29 -6.31 -1.99
C VAL A 247 1.51 -5.54 -0.92
N GLY A 248 0.23 -5.22 -1.18
CA GLY A 248 -0.60 -4.48 -0.23
C GLY A 248 -0.78 -5.24 1.10
N ALA A 249 -1.08 -6.53 1.05
CA ALA A 249 -1.27 -7.36 2.24
C ALA A 249 0.02 -7.47 3.08
N ILE A 250 1.17 -7.68 2.44
CA ILE A 250 2.47 -7.73 3.12
C ILE A 250 2.76 -6.40 3.83
N ILE A 251 2.60 -5.27 3.14
CA ILE A 251 2.84 -3.95 3.74
C ILE A 251 1.86 -3.71 4.90
N GLY A 252 0.56 -4.06 4.73
CA GLY A 252 -0.47 -3.91 5.76
C GLY A 252 -0.20 -4.71 7.04
N ILE A 253 0.53 -5.82 6.95
CA ILE A 253 0.92 -6.64 8.11
C ILE A 253 2.28 -6.20 8.67
N VAL A 254 3.28 -6.03 7.79
CA VAL A 254 4.68 -5.81 8.19
C VAL A 254 4.90 -4.41 8.75
N LEU A 255 4.33 -3.37 8.12
CA LEU A 255 4.54 -2.01 8.56
C LEU A 255 4.10 -1.77 10.01
N PRO A 256 2.85 -2.12 10.43
CA PRO A 256 2.49 -2.01 11.84
C PRO A 256 3.38 -2.86 12.77
N GLU A 257 3.85 -4.03 12.31
CA GLU A 257 4.75 -4.87 13.10
C GLU A 257 6.10 -4.16 13.36
N LEU A 258 6.65 -3.44 12.38
CA LEU A 258 7.88 -2.65 12.53
C LEU A 258 7.72 -1.48 13.50
N HIS A 259 6.51 -0.90 13.60
CA HIS A 259 6.19 0.18 14.53
C HIS A 259 5.83 -0.31 15.95
N LYS A 260 5.75 -1.62 16.21
CA LYS A 260 5.47 -2.12 17.56
C LYS A 260 6.57 -1.75 18.55
N THR A 261 6.17 -1.32 19.74
CA THR A 261 7.10 -0.90 20.79
C THR A 261 8.09 -2.01 21.21
N LYS A 262 7.66 -3.28 21.17
CA LYS A 262 8.53 -4.43 21.48
C LYS A 262 9.56 -4.72 20.38
N ILE A 263 9.17 -4.56 19.11
CA ILE A 263 10.07 -4.75 17.95
C ILE A 263 11.06 -3.61 17.83
N GLY A 264 10.64 -2.38 18.05
CA GLY A 264 11.54 -1.23 18.08
C GLY A 264 12.67 -1.33 19.12
N ARG A 265 12.49 -2.17 20.17
CA ARG A 265 13.56 -2.52 21.12
C ARG A 265 14.42 -3.70 20.66
N LYS A 266 13.92 -4.56 19.79
CA LYS A 266 14.63 -5.75 19.27
C LYS A 266 15.33 -5.48 17.95
N LEU A 267 14.83 -4.55 17.17
CA LEU A 267 15.41 -4.14 15.90
C LEU A 267 16.17 -2.83 16.12
N SER A 268 17.46 -2.82 15.89
CA SER A 268 18.25 -1.59 15.87
C SER A 268 18.96 -1.45 14.53
N LEU A 269 18.78 -0.28 13.92
CA LEU A 269 19.58 0.19 12.79
C LEU A 269 20.74 0.98 13.34
N GLY A 270 21.94 0.62 12.97
CA GLY A 270 23.17 1.36 13.29
C GLY A 270 23.94 1.66 12.02
N MET A 271 24.63 2.78 11.99
CA MET A 271 25.67 3.01 10.99
C MET A 271 26.96 2.45 11.56
N TYR A 272 27.64 1.66 10.76
CA TYR A 272 28.99 1.20 11.04
C TYR A 272 29.94 1.99 10.15
N ASP A 273 30.87 2.68 10.80
CA ASP A 273 31.90 3.45 10.11
C ASP A 273 33.25 2.97 10.61
N SER A 274 34.07 2.46 9.71
CA SER A 274 35.46 2.10 9.96
C SER A 274 36.33 2.64 8.83
N PRO A 275 37.65 2.76 9.03
CA PRO A 275 38.56 3.25 7.99
C PRO A 275 38.51 2.45 6.67
N GLU A 276 38.01 1.23 6.74
CA GLU A 276 37.99 0.30 5.61
C GLU A 276 36.60 0.16 4.96
N CYS A 277 35.52 0.49 5.68
CA CYS A 277 34.18 0.38 5.11
C CYS A 277 33.11 1.12 5.95
N THR A 278 32.20 1.81 5.26
CA THR A 278 31.00 2.42 5.84
C THR A 278 29.79 1.59 5.45
N GLY A 279 28.95 1.21 6.43
CA GLY A 279 27.81 0.36 6.17
C GLY A 279 26.65 0.60 7.13
N VAL A 280 25.51 -0.01 6.82
CA VAL A 280 24.33 -0.03 7.68
C VAL A 280 24.22 -1.40 8.34
N THR A 281 24.15 -1.43 9.67
CA THR A 281 23.93 -2.67 10.42
C THR A 281 22.47 -2.76 10.85
N LEU A 282 21.83 -3.89 10.52
CA LEU A 282 20.53 -4.28 11.03
C LEU A 282 20.75 -5.35 12.10
N ARG A 283 20.45 -5.03 13.36
CA ARG A 283 20.59 -5.98 14.46
C ARG A 283 19.21 -6.40 14.95
N TRP A 284 18.93 -7.69 14.91
CA TRP A 284 17.70 -8.30 15.41
C TRP A 284 18.01 -9.17 16.64
N LYS A 285 17.37 -8.88 17.79
CA LYS A 285 17.44 -9.74 18.97
C LYS A 285 16.29 -10.76 18.92
N PHE A 286 16.63 -12.04 18.80
CA PHE A 286 15.65 -13.14 18.67
C PHE A 286 15.01 -13.56 19.99
N SER A 287 15.65 -13.35 21.14
CA SER A 287 15.07 -13.63 22.46
C SER A 287 15.69 -12.76 23.55
N ASP A 288 14.91 -12.45 24.58
CA ASP A 288 15.45 -12.05 25.87
C ASP A 288 15.77 -13.37 26.62
N THR A 289 17.01 -13.81 26.58
CA THR A 289 17.48 -14.82 27.51
C THR A 289 17.38 -14.21 28.91
N HIS A 290 16.39 -14.64 29.70
CA HIS A 290 16.49 -14.44 31.15
C HIS A 290 17.79 -15.06 31.59
N PRO A 291 18.66 -14.35 32.32
CA PRO A 291 19.79 -14.99 32.97
C PRO A 291 19.19 -16.02 33.93
N LEU A 292 19.51 -17.29 33.68
CA LEU A 292 19.26 -18.35 34.68
C LEU A 292 20.00 -17.95 35.92
N THR A 293 19.29 -17.43 36.92
CA THR A 293 19.81 -17.37 38.28
C THR A 293 19.97 -18.80 38.77
N ILE A 294 21.19 -19.32 38.68
CA ILE A 294 21.57 -20.56 39.35
C ILE A 294 21.72 -20.16 40.82
N ASN A 295 20.79 -20.60 41.66
CA ASN A 295 20.93 -20.64 43.12
C ASN A 295 21.81 -21.84 43.52
#